data_dc7830db8078388d9723844162702773
#
_entry.id   dc7830db8078388d9723844162702773
#
_cell.length_a   1.000
_cell.length_b   1.000
_cell.length_c   1.000
_cell.angle_alpha   90.00
_cell.angle_beta   90.00
_cell.angle_gamma   90.00
#
_symmetry.space_group_name_H-M   'P 1'
#
loop_
_entity.id
_entity.type
_entity.pdbx_description
1 polymer ?
#
loop_
_entity_poly.entity_id
_entity_poly.type
_entity_poly.pdbx_seq_one_letter_code
_entity_poly.pdbx_strand_id
1 'polypeptide(L)'
;MGTYLSTPKTEKQTADGEGARVRYGLASMQGWRTTMEDAHTAMPQLDERTSFFAVFDGHGGKAVAKFCAKHLHMQFLRSAAYCSGDLASSARKAFLRMDEMMKGQRGWRELAELGEKGPKFTGMLESIIWSPKAGDADKLGDGWHSEEGPHSDFSGPTCGSTACVAIIRNDQLVVANAGDSRCVISRKGRVCQL
;
A
#
# COMPACT_ATOMS: atom_id res chain seq x y z
N MET A 1 -9.31 13.91 17.74
CA MET A 1 -9.95 12.70 18.29
C MET A 1 -10.97 12.22 17.28
N GLY A 2 -10.85 10.98 16.80
CA GLY A 2 -11.83 10.41 15.88
C GLY A 2 -13.15 10.15 16.59
N THR A 3 -14.25 10.41 15.93
CA THR A 3 -15.60 10.01 16.39
C THR A 3 -15.73 8.50 16.34
N TYR A 4 -16.36 7.90 17.36
CA TYR A 4 -16.60 6.47 17.41
C TYR A 4 -18.07 6.16 17.13
N LEU A 5 -18.31 4.97 16.60
CA LEU A 5 -19.67 4.43 16.45
C LEU A 5 -20.21 4.02 17.82
N SER A 6 -21.53 4.07 18.00
CA SER A 6 -22.20 3.54 19.20
C SER A 6 -22.17 2.01 19.27
N THR A 7 -22.02 1.35 18.12
CA THR A 7 -21.90 -0.12 18.00
C THR A 7 -20.81 -0.42 16.96
N PRO A 8 -19.86 -1.33 17.26
CA PRO A 8 -18.77 -1.61 16.32
C PRO A 8 -19.28 -2.35 15.09
N LYS A 9 -18.70 -2.04 13.92
CA LYS A 9 -18.86 -2.84 12.72
C LYS A 9 -17.88 -4.01 12.79
N THR A 10 -18.38 -5.21 13.05
CA THR A 10 -17.57 -6.42 13.25
C THR A 10 -17.49 -7.31 12.01
N GLU A 11 -18.13 -6.90 10.91
CA GLU A 11 -17.99 -7.57 9.63
C GLU A 11 -16.52 -7.53 9.20
N LYS A 12 -15.97 -8.69 8.85
CA LYS A 12 -14.60 -8.84 8.45
C LYS A 12 -14.53 -9.05 6.95
N GLN A 13 -13.67 -8.30 6.31
CA GLN A 13 -13.25 -8.58 4.94
C GLN A 13 -12.00 -9.46 5.02
N THR A 14 -12.07 -10.63 4.38
CA THR A 14 -10.97 -11.60 4.39
C THR A 14 -10.59 -11.96 2.98
N ALA A 15 -9.30 -12.23 2.79
CA ALA A 15 -8.76 -12.78 1.58
C ALA A 15 -7.59 -13.69 1.91
N ASP A 16 -7.36 -14.67 1.09
CA ASP A 16 -6.18 -15.52 1.15
C ASP A 16 -5.68 -15.81 -0.27
N GLY A 17 -4.46 -16.28 -0.34
CA GLY A 17 -3.87 -16.65 -1.60
C GLY A 17 -2.49 -17.27 -1.43
N GLU A 18 -1.95 -17.76 -2.53
CA GLU A 18 -0.64 -18.39 -2.55
C GLU A 18 0.17 -17.97 -3.78
N GLY A 19 1.48 -18.01 -3.62
CA GLY A 19 2.45 -17.93 -4.69
C GLY A 19 3.39 -19.14 -4.62
N ALA A 20 4.39 -19.19 -5.46
CA ALA A 20 5.33 -20.28 -5.51
C ALA A 20 6.05 -20.58 -4.18
N ARG A 21 6.15 -19.59 -3.29
CA ARG A 21 6.99 -19.66 -2.08
C ARG A 21 6.27 -19.34 -0.78
N VAL A 22 5.16 -18.59 -0.85
CA VAL A 22 4.45 -18.10 0.32
C VAL A 22 2.96 -18.26 0.15
N ARG A 23 2.28 -18.49 1.26
CA ARG A 23 0.83 -18.33 1.39
C ARG A 23 0.54 -17.20 2.32
N TYR A 24 -0.55 -16.49 2.09
CA TYR A 24 -0.96 -15.40 2.97
C TYR A 24 -2.44 -15.49 3.30
N GLY A 25 -2.80 -14.90 4.42
CA GLY A 25 -4.16 -14.59 4.82
C GLY A 25 -4.23 -13.13 5.22
N LEU A 26 -5.30 -12.48 4.85
CA LEU A 26 -5.61 -11.11 5.17
C LEU A 26 -6.96 -11.03 5.87
N ALA A 27 -7.07 -10.19 6.88
CA ALA A 27 -8.34 -9.81 7.49
C ALA A 27 -8.33 -8.34 7.84
N SER A 28 -9.43 -7.65 7.56
CA SER A 28 -9.66 -6.26 7.96
C SER A 28 -11.04 -6.08 8.54
N MET A 29 -11.18 -5.13 9.46
CA MET A 29 -12.43 -4.84 10.16
C MET A 29 -12.45 -3.37 10.59
N GLN A 30 -13.56 -2.69 10.34
CA GLN A 30 -13.70 -1.28 10.70
C GLN A 30 -13.77 -1.05 12.23
N GLY A 31 -14.41 -1.96 12.97
CA GLY A 31 -14.52 -1.86 14.42
C GLY A 31 -15.35 -0.66 14.88
N TRP A 32 -14.84 0.08 15.84
CA TRP A 32 -15.49 1.25 16.43
C TRP A 32 -15.32 2.54 15.65
N ARG A 33 -14.49 2.57 14.63
CA ARG A 33 -14.20 3.77 13.83
C ARG A 33 -15.38 4.12 12.93
N THR A 34 -15.60 5.41 12.69
CA THR A 34 -16.66 5.88 11.77
C THR A 34 -16.37 5.56 10.31
N THR A 35 -15.10 5.47 9.96
CA THR A 35 -14.61 5.18 8.61
C THR A 35 -13.56 4.07 8.65
N MET A 36 -13.44 3.32 7.55
CA MET A 36 -12.34 2.39 7.29
C MET A 36 -11.34 3.10 6.38
N GLU A 37 -10.17 3.42 6.93
CA GLU A 37 -9.15 4.21 6.23
C GLU A 37 -7.91 3.38 5.88
N ASP A 38 -7.84 2.12 6.32
CA ASP A 38 -6.77 1.21 5.98
C ASP A 38 -6.84 0.75 4.52
N ALA A 39 -5.68 0.50 3.97
CA ALA A 39 -5.51 -0.16 2.70
C ALA A 39 -4.37 -1.18 2.77
N HIS A 40 -4.30 -2.09 1.82
CA HIS A 40 -3.28 -3.12 1.78
C HIS A 40 -2.90 -3.50 0.36
N THR A 41 -1.74 -4.14 0.22
CA THR A 41 -1.28 -4.78 -1.01
C THR A 41 -0.77 -6.17 -0.66
N ALA A 42 -1.24 -7.19 -1.36
CA ALA A 42 -0.78 -8.56 -1.20
C ALA A 42 -0.41 -9.13 -2.57
N MET A 43 0.88 -9.26 -2.81
CA MET A 43 1.46 -9.80 -4.04
C MET A 43 2.37 -10.97 -3.70
N PRO A 44 1.80 -12.17 -3.57
CA PRO A 44 2.59 -13.37 -3.27
C PRO A 44 3.61 -13.68 -4.38
N GLN A 45 3.42 -13.10 -5.56
CA GLN A 45 4.33 -13.18 -6.70
C GLN A 45 4.41 -11.82 -7.39
N LEU A 46 5.22 -10.91 -6.82
CA LEU A 46 5.49 -9.60 -7.41
C LEU A 46 6.34 -9.75 -8.69
N ASP A 47 7.33 -10.64 -8.64
CA ASP A 47 8.07 -11.20 -9.77
C ASP A 47 8.39 -12.68 -9.50
N GLU A 48 9.25 -13.30 -10.33
CA GLU A 48 9.62 -14.72 -10.21
C GLU A 48 10.27 -15.08 -8.85
N ARG A 49 10.86 -14.10 -8.15
CA ARG A 49 11.67 -14.31 -6.95
C ARG A 49 11.19 -13.55 -5.73
N THR A 50 10.27 -12.60 -5.91
CA THR A 50 9.91 -11.62 -4.89
C THR A 50 8.43 -11.66 -4.57
N SER A 51 8.12 -11.69 -3.29
CA SER A 51 6.78 -11.45 -2.75
C SER A 51 6.76 -10.11 -2.02
N PHE A 52 5.64 -9.40 -2.09
CA PHE A 52 5.48 -8.06 -1.51
C PHE A 52 4.13 -7.98 -0.78
N PHE A 53 4.18 -7.62 0.49
CA PHE A 53 2.99 -7.42 1.32
C PHE A 53 3.08 -6.10 2.04
N ALA A 54 1.99 -5.34 2.07
CA ALA A 54 1.97 -4.04 2.71
C ALA A 54 0.62 -3.76 3.37
N VAL A 55 0.68 -3.07 4.49
CA VAL A 55 -0.48 -2.50 5.19
C VAL A 55 -0.24 -1.00 5.35
N PHE A 56 -1.28 -0.23 5.09
CA PHE A 56 -1.29 1.23 5.13
C PHE A 56 -2.43 1.66 6.05
N ASP A 57 -2.11 2.17 7.23
CA ASP A 57 -3.08 2.71 8.18
C ASP A 57 -3.28 4.20 7.86
N GLY A 58 -4.43 4.51 7.26
CA GLY A 58 -4.79 5.86 6.84
C GLY A 58 -5.34 6.68 8.01
N HIS A 59 -5.05 7.97 8.02
CA HIS A 59 -5.61 8.91 8.99
C HIS A 59 -6.02 10.23 8.34
N GLY A 60 -7.11 10.81 8.83
CA GLY A 60 -7.69 12.01 8.24
C GLY A 60 -8.37 11.80 6.89
N GLY A 61 -8.51 10.54 6.47
CA GLY A 61 -9.09 10.10 5.20
C GLY A 61 -8.31 8.93 4.58
N LYS A 62 -8.96 8.22 3.68
CA LYS A 62 -8.47 6.97 3.07
C LYS A 62 -7.60 7.17 1.81
N ALA A 63 -7.53 8.41 1.28
CA ALA A 63 -6.96 8.65 -0.05
C ALA A 63 -5.48 8.26 -0.14
N VAL A 64 -4.65 8.68 0.82
CA VAL A 64 -3.22 8.41 0.82
C VAL A 64 -2.93 6.93 1.00
N ALA A 65 -3.63 6.24 1.93
CA ALA A 65 -3.48 4.80 2.11
C ALA A 65 -3.79 4.03 0.83
N LYS A 66 -4.89 4.36 0.15
CA LYS A 66 -5.25 3.75 -1.14
C LYS A 66 -4.27 4.07 -2.27
N PHE A 67 -3.77 5.30 -2.31
CA PHE A 67 -2.75 5.70 -3.29
C PHE A 67 -1.47 4.89 -3.10
N CYS A 68 -1.01 4.74 -1.86
CA CYS A 68 0.16 3.93 -1.54
C CYS A 68 -0.05 2.46 -1.90
N ALA A 69 -1.19 1.88 -1.55
CA ALA A 69 -1.52 0.50 -1.90
C ALA A 69 -1.48 0.24 -3.41
N LYS A 70 -1.92 1.22 -4.20
CA LYS A 70 -1.95 1.12 -5.67
C LYS A 70 -0.57 1.28 -6.32
N HIS A 71 0.31 2.12 -5.78
CA HIS A 71 1.50 2.56 -6.49
C HIS A 71 2.84 2.10 -5.89
N LEU A 72 2.93 1.87 -4.57
CA LEU A 72 4.21 1.65 -3.90
C LEU A 72 5.00 0.47 -4.46
N HIS A 73 4.35 -0.67 -4.68
CA HIS A 73 5.00 -1.88 -5.20
C HIS A 73 5.60 -1.66 -6.60
N MET A 74 4.97 -0.83 -7.44
CA MET A 74 5.50 -0.48 -8.76
C MET A 74 6.74 0.41 -8.65
N GLN A 75 6.73 1.38 -7.74
CA GLN A 75 7.90 2.25 -7.51
C GLN A 75 9.06 1.46 -6.91
N PHE A 76 8.76 0.46 -6.09
CA PHE A 76 9.75 -0.47 -5.57
C PHE A 76 10.45 -1.24 -6.69
N LEU A 77 9.69 -1.86 -7.61
CA LEU A 77 10.22 -2.61 -8.76
C LEU A 77 11.06 -1.75 -9.70
N ARG A 78 10.65 -0.51 -9.94
CA ARG A 78 11.33 0.43 -10.87
C ARG A 78 12.62 1.02 -10.33
N SER A 79 12.88 0.85 -9.06
CA SER A 79 14.11 1.36 -8.45
C SER A 79 15.35 0.68 -9.05
N ALA A 80 16.35 1.45 -9.46
CA ALA A 80 17.65 0.91 -9.87
C ALA A 80 18.29 0.04 -8.79
N ALA A 81 18.01 0.33 -7.50
CA ALA A 81 18.44 -0.47 -6.37
C ALA A 81 17.81 -1.88 -6.38
N TYR A 82 16.58 -2.02 -6.88
CA TYR A 82 15.94 -3.32 -7.05
C TYR A 82 16.70 -4.20 -8.04
N CYS A 83 17.10 -3.64 -9.18
CA CYS A 83 17.87 -4.35 -10.20
C CYS A 83 19.25 -4.80 -9.68
N SER A 84 19.87 -4.01 -8.80
CA SER A 84 21.14 -4.37 -8.16
C SER A 84 20.99 -5.33 -6.96
N GLY A 85 19.77 -5.67 -6.58
CA GLY A 85 19.47 -6.57 -5.45
C GLY A 85 19.42 -5.89 -4.08
N ASP A 86 19.58 -4.58 -3.99
CA ASP A 86 19.47 -3.82 -2.74
C ASP A 86 18.01 -3.47 -2.44
N LEU A 87 17.33 -4.41 -1.78
CA LEU A 87 15.90 -4.28 -1.46
C LEU A 87 15.63 -3.16 -0.45
N ALA A 88 16.54 -2.94 0.49
CA ALA A 88 16.38 -1.92 1.53
C ALA A 88 16.42 -0.51 0.92
N SER A 89 17.42 -0.23 0.10
CA SER A 89 17.49 1.05 -0.63
C SER A 89 16.34 1.22 -1.61
N SER A 90 15.87 0.13 -2.22
CA SER A 90 14.71 0.16 -3.12
C SER A 90 13.44 0.56 -2.37
N ALA A 91 13.18 -0.04 -1.21
CA ALA A 91 12.04 0.30 -0.36
C ALA A 91 12.09 1.76 0.10
N ARG A 92 13.26 2.21 0.58
CA ARG A 92 13.45 3.61 0.99
C ARG A 92 13.17 4.59 -0.16
N LYS A 93 13.71 4.33 -1.35
CA LYS A 93 13.48 5.19 -2.53
C LYS A 93 12.02 5.17 -2.95
N ALA A 94 11.36 4.01 -2.90
CA ALA A 94 9.95 3.90 -3.21
C ALA A 94 9.09 4.74 -2.24
N PHE A 95 9.37 4.73 -0.94
CA PHE A 95 8.66 5.55 0.06
C PHE A 95 8.79 7.04 -0.25
N LEU A 96 10.01 7.52 -0.49
CA LEU A 96 10.25 8.93 -0.85
C LEU A 96 9.56 9.30 -2.17
N ARG A 97 9.56 8.38 -3.12
CA ARG A 97 8.90 8.59 -4.41
C ARG A 97 7.38 8.73 -4.28
N MET A 98 6.76 8.03 -3.31
CA MET A 98 5.32 8.23 -3.05
C MET A 98 5.01 9.68 -2.68
N ASP A 99 5.80 10.29 -1.80
CA ASP A 99 5.63 11.69 -1.41
C ASP A 99 5.79 12.65 -2.60
N GLU A 100 6.76 12.39 -3.48
CA GLU A 100 6.95 13.19 -4.69
C GLU A 100 5.76 13.06 -5.65
N MET A 101 5.28 11.83 -5.87
CA MET A 101 4.16 11.56 -6.77
C MET A 101 2.88 12.26 -6.30
N MET A 102 2.62 12.28 -5.01
CA MET A 102 1.44 12.93 -4.43
C MET A 102 1.46 14.47 -4.58
N LYS A 103 2.65 15.07 -4.71
CA LYS A 103 2.81 16.53 -4.93
C LYS A 103 2.52 16.95 -6.36
N GLY A 104 2.69 16.06 -7.33
CA GLY A 104 2.46 16.34 -8.74
C GLY A 104 0.97 16.50 -9.08
N GLN A 105 0.70 17.12 -10.23
CA GLN A 105 -0.68 17.38 -10.68
C GLN A 105 -1.51 16.11 -10.81
N ARG A 106 -0.91 15.04 -11.32
CA ARG A 106 -1.57 13.74 -11.49
C ARG A 106 -1.89 13.10 -10.14
N GLY A 107 -0.91 13.09 -9.22
CA GLY A 107 -1.10 12.54 -7.88
C GLY A 107 -2.15 13.29 -7.09
N TRP A 108 -2.15 14.60 -7.18
CA TRP A 108 -3.15 15.44 -6.54
C TRP A 108 -4.58 15.13 -7.03
N ARG A 109 -4.78 14.98 -8.35
CA ARG A 109 -6.08 14.60 -8.92
C ARG A 109 -6.52 13.22 -8.47
N GLU A 110 -5.60 12.24 -8.51
CA GLU A 110 -5.90 10.88 -8.08
C GLU A 110 -6.23 10.81 -6.58
N LEU A 111 -5.55 11.57 -5.74
CA LEU A 111 -5.89 11.68 -4.32
C LEU A 111 -7.29 12.24 -4.10
N ALA A 112 -7.70 13.26 -4.87
CA ALA A 112 -9.06 13.80 -4.82
C ALA A 112 -10.10 12.71 -5.18
N GLU A 113 -9.88 11.97 -6.26
CA GLU A 113 -10.76 10.87 -6.68
C GLU A 113 -10.84 9.74 -5.64
N LEU A 114 -9.73 9.38 -5.01
CA LEU A 114 -9.66 8.34 -3.98
C LEU A 114 -10.29 8.78 -2.65
N GLY A 115 -10.28 10.08 -2.36
CA GLY A 115 -10.81 10.68 -1.14
C GLY A 115 -12.31 10.92 -1.18
N GLU A 116 -12.82 11.40 -2.29
CA GLU A 116 -14.24 11.67 -2.47
C GLU A 116 -15.05 10.38 -2.39
N LYS A 117 -16.32 10.52 -1.97
CA LYS A 117 -17.31 9.47 -2.18
C LYS A 117 -17.52 9.38 -3.69
N GLY A 118 -16.71 8.58 -4.36
CA GLY A 118 -16.79 8.36 -5.79
C GLY A 118 -18.24 8.11 -6.21
N PRO A 119 -18.63 8.41 -7.48
CA PRO A 119 -19.96 8.15 -7.97
C PRO A 119 -20.34 6.73 -7.56
N LYS A 120 -21.56 6.53 -7.09
CA LYS A 120 -22.14 5.27 -6.59
C LYS A 120 -21.92 4.13 -7.61
N PHE A 121 -20.71 3.70 -7.77
CA PHE A 121 -20.37 2.45 -8.45
C PHE A 121 -20.42 1.39 -7.36
N THR A 122 -21.65 0.92 -7.23
CA THR A 122 -22.11 -0.07 -6.29
C THR A 122 -21.15 -1.25 -6.16
N GLY A 123 -20.71 -1.49 -4.94
CA GLY A 123 -20.52 -2.84 -4.40
C GLY A 123 -19.29 -3.62 -4.80
N MET A 124 -18.46 -3.19 -5.75
CA MET A 124 -17.38 -4.02 -6.29
C MET A 124 -15.97 -3.44 -6.08
N LEU A 125 -15.87 -2.24 -5.55
CA LEU A 125 -14.59 -1.53 -5.36
C LEU A 125 -14.10 -1.48 -3.92
N GLU A 126 -14.89 -1.96 -2.96
CA GLU A 126 -14.47 -1.97 -1.54
C GLU A 126 -13.58 -3.17 -1.19
N SER A 127 -13.48 -4.15 -2.07
CA SER A 127 -12.62 -5.33 -1.94
C SER A 127 -11.57 -5.42 -3.05
N ILE A 128 -10.99 -4.29 -3.48
CA ILE A 128 -9.87 -4.41 -4.40
C ILE A 128 -8.66 -4.88 -3.60
N ILE A 129 -8.59 -6.19 -3.45
CA ILE A 129 -7.33 -6.90 -3.46
C ILE A 129 -6.74 -6.62 -4.83
N TRP A 130 -5.85 -5.64 -4.91
CA TRP A 130 -5.09 -5.43 -6.12
C TRP A 130 -4.14 -6.63 -6.27
N SER A 131 -4.59 -7.65 -6.95
CA SER A 131 -3.75 -8.70 -7.50
C SER A 131 -3.64 -8.43 -9.00
N PRO A 132 -2.62 -7.74 -9.49
CA PRO A 132 -2.38 -7.65 -10.93
C PRO A 132 -2.12 -9.07 -11.43
N LYS A 133 -2.83 -9.46 -12.47
CA LYS A 133 -2.46 -10.67 -13.23
C LYS A 133 -1.04 -10.48 -13.75
N ALA A 134 -0.21 -11.49 -13.57
CA ALA A 134 1.11 -11.53 -14.18
C ALA A 134 0.98 -11.20 -15.69
N GLY A 135 1.52 -10.05 -16.11
CA GLY A 135 1.44 -9.55 -17.48
C GLY A 135 1.08 -8.07 -17.63
N ASP A 136 0.58 -7.40 -16.60
CA ASP A 136 0.24 -5.98 -16.69
C ASP A 136 1.42 -5.02 -16.43
N ALA A 137 2.57 -5.55 -16.01
CA ALA A 137 3.77 -4.73 -15.73
C ALA A 137 4.35 -4.04 -16.97
N ASP A 138 4.15 -4.61 -18.15
CA ASP A 138 4.74 -4.07 -19.41
C ASP A 138 3.91 -2.99 -20.11
N LYS A 139 2.67 -2.76 -19.69
CA LYS A 139 1.75 -1.83 -20.38
C LYS A 139 1.59 -0.46 -19.72
N LEU A 140 2.12 -0.26 -18.53
CA LEU A 140 2.05 1.04 -17.86
C LEU A 140 3.28 1.87 -18.21
N GLY A 141 3.27 2.49 -19.37
CA GLY A 141 4.10 3.65 -19.63
C GLY A 141 3.91 4.65 -18.49
N ASP A 142 4.99 4.90 -17.75
CA ASP A 142 4.95 5.69 -16.54
C ASP A 142 4.82 7.17 -16.86
N GLY A 143 3.58 7.66 -16.98
CA GLY A 143 3.32 9.08 -17.12
C GLY A 143 3.74 9.95 -15.92
N TRP A 144 4.38 9.33 -14.91
CA TRP A 144 4.92 10.02 -13.73
C TRP A 144 6.31 10.66 -13.96
N HIS A 145 6.98 10.36 -15.07
CA HIS A 145 8.32 10.90 -15.36
C HIS A 145 8.32 12.34 -15.88
N SER A 146 7.18 12.87 -16.29
CA SER A 146 7.08 14.17 -16.95
C SER A 146 6.58 15.30 -16.06
N GLU A 147 6.30 15.06 -14.78
CA GLU A 147 5.84 16.10 -13.88
C GLU A 147 7.02 16.77 -13.17
N GLU A 148 7.34 17.98 -13.60
CA GLU A 148 8.33 18.84 -12.94
C GLU A 148 7.66 19.66 -11.82
N GLY A 149 8.02 19.34 -10.58
CA GLY A 149 7.64 20.11 -9.40
C GLY A 149 6.19 19.89 -8.89
N PRO A 150 5.85 20.51 -7.76
CA PRO A 150 4.52 20.43 -7.19
C PRO A 150 3.51 21.24 -8.02
N HIS A 151 2.26 20.79 -8.05
CA HIS A 151 1.16 21.55 -8.62
C HIS A 151 1.04 22.93 -7.91
N SER A 152 0.75 24.01 -8.67
CA SER A 152 0.69 25.38 -8.14
C SER A 152 -0.30 25.55 -6.98
N ASP A 153 -1.40 24.78 -7.01
CA ASP A 153 -2.46 24.83 -6.01
C ASP A 153 -2.31 23.74 -4.94
N PHE A 154 -1.16 23.03 -4.92
CA PHE A 154 -0.92 21.95 -3.99
C PHE A 154 -0.72 22.49 -2.57
N SER A 155 -1.74 22.35 -1.75
CA SER A 155 -1.71 22.65 -0.32
C SER A 155 -1.32 21.44 0.55
N GLY A 156 -1.04 20.29 -0.06
CA GLY A 156 -0.83 19.00 0.59
C GLY A 156 -2.13 18.22 0.77
N PRO A 157 -2.05 16.88 0.86
CA PRO A 157 -3.21 16.10 1.24
C PRO A 157 -3.60 16.43 2.68
N THR A 158 -4.90 16.50 2.95
CA THR A 158 -5.44 16.67 4.31
C THR A 158 -5.42 15.38 5.13
N CYS A 159 -4.99 14.29 4.51
CA CYS A 159 -4.87 12.96 5.09
C CYS A 159 -3.45 12.42 4.89
N GLY A 160 -3.09 11.42 5.68
CA GLY A 160 -1.83 10.72 5.60
C GLY A 160 -2.01 9.21 5.76
N SER A 161 -0.91 8.48 5.77
CA SER A 161 -0.91 7.03 6.02
C SER A 161 0.41 6.59 6.61
N THR A 162 0.38 5.59 7.49
CA THR A 162 1.54 4.76 7.79
C THR A 162 1.84 3.84 6.60
N ALA A 163 3.01 3.22 6.59
CA ALA A 163 3.32 2.15 5.66
C ALA A 163 4.18 1.10 6.35
N CYS A 164 3.68 -0.13 6.44
CA CYS A 164 4.44 -1.29 6.92
C CYS A 164 4.49 -2.33 5.81
N VAL A 165 5.69 -2.61 5.31
CA VAL A 165 5.94 -3.41 4.10
C VAL A 165 6.86 -4.56 4.43
N ALA A 166 6.48 -5.78 4.05
CA ALA A 166 7.30 -6.98 4.11
C ALA A 166 7.62 -7.46 2.69
N ILE A 167 8.90 -7.60 2.39
CA ILE A 167 9.43 -8.03 1.10
C ILE A 167 10.19 -9.32 1.31
N ILE A 168 9.81 -10.37 0.61
CA ILE A 168 10.46 -11.68 0.69
C ILE A 168 11.07 -11.98 -0.67
N ARG A 169 12.40 -12.11 -0.72
CA ARG A 169 13.13 -12.46 -1.94
C ARG A 169 14.14 -13.55 -1.64
N ASN A 170 13.96 -14.71 -2.23
CA ASN A 170 14.73 -15.92 -1.90
C ASN A 170 14.64 -16.22 -0.39
N ASP A 171 15.78 -16.23 0.32
CA ASP A 171 15.87 -16.48 1.76
C ASP A 171 15.96 -15.18 2.60
N GLN A 172 15.76 -14.04 1.96
CA GLN A 172 15.84 -12.73 2.58
C GLN A 172 14.44 -12.18 2.86
N LEU A 173 14.22 -11.72 4.09
CA LEU A 173 13.09 -10.90 4.49
C LEU A 173 13.59 -9.49 4.78
N VAL A 174 13.00 -8.50 4.12
CA VAL A 174 13.22 -7.09 4.40
C VAL A 174 11.91 -6.48 4.84
N VAL A 175 11.92 -5.77 5.97
CA VAL A 175 10.79 -5.01 6.46
C VAL A 175 11.13 -3.53 6.42
N ALA A 176 10.25 -2.75 5.82
CA ALA A 176 10.31 -1.30 5.81
C ALA A 176 9.06 -0.74 6.50
N ASN A 177 9.26 0.14 7.48
CA ASN A 177 8.17 0.70 8.25
C ASN A 177 8.32 2.21 8.40
N ALA A 178 7.24 2.94 8.14
CA ALA A 178 7.08 4.35 8.42
C ALA A 178 5.78 4.55 9.19
N GLY A 179 5.88 5.01 10.44
CA GLY A 179 4.74 5.17 11.36
C GLY A 179 4.67 4.11 12.44
N ASP A 180 3.51 3.90 13.02
CA ASP A 180 3.25 3.08 14.20
C ASP A 180 2.62 1.71 13.91
N SER A 181 2.42 1.36 12.64
CA SER A 181 2.10 -0.02 12.22
C SER A 181 3.28 -0.96 12.51
N ARG A 182 3.02 -2.26 12.64
CA ARG A 182 4.02 -3.20 13.13
C ARG A 182 4.12 -4.44 12.26
N CYS A 183 5.34 -4.95 12.15
CA CYS A 183 5.62 -6.27 11.61
C CYS A 183 6.30 -7.14 12.66
N VAL A 184 5.81 -8.34 12.82
CA VAL A 184 6.37 -9.33 13.76
C VAL A 184 6.56 -10.66 13.05
N ILE A 185 7.59 -11.40 13.45
CA ILE A 185 7.82 -12.76 12.99
C ILE A 185 7.70 -13.73 14.18
N SER A 186 6.98 -14.82 13.97
CA SER A 186 6.95 -15.93 14.92
C SER A 186 7.85 -17.06 14.43
N ARG A 187 8.81 -17.45 15.26
CA ARG A 187 9.72 -18.56 14.98
C ARG A 187 9.77 -19.51 16.16
N LYS A 188 9.37 -20.77 15.96
CA LYS A 188 9.32 -21.80 17.00
C LYS A 188 8.53 -21.34 18.25
N GLY A 189 7.38 -20.69 18.04
CA GLY A 189 6.52 -20.18 19.11
C GLY A 189 7.03 -18.92 19.81
N ARG A 190 8.12 -18.32 19.37
CA ARG A 190 8.65 -17.06 19.90
C ARG A 190 8.37 -15.93 18.92
N VAL A 191 7.93 -14.80 19.44
CA VAL A 191 7.68 -13.57 18.67
C VAL A 191 8.94 -12.72 18.67
N CYS A 192 9.35 -12.28 17.49
CA CYS A 192 10.40 -11.28 17.30
C CYS A 192 9.77 -10.08 16.58
N GLN A 193 9.96 -8.88 17.10
CA GLN A 193 9.60 -7.64 16.43
C GLN A 193 10.65 -7.34 15.37
N LEU A 194 10.21 -6.91 14.18
CA LEU A 194 11.05 -6.55 13.03
C LEU A 194 11.04 -5.04 12.81
#